data_2ffc17226ce6767c245312e5db6e5656
#
_entry.id   2ffc17226ce6767c245312e5db6e5656
#
_cell.length_a   1.000
_cell.length_b   1.000
_cell.length_c   1.000
_cell.angle_alpha   90.00
_cell.angle_beta   90.00
_cell.angle_gamma   90.00
#
_symmetry.space_group_name_H-M   'P 1'
#
loop_
_entity.id
_entity.type
_entity.pdbx_description
1 polymer ?
#
loop_
_entity_poly.entity_id
_entity_poly.type
_entity_poly.pdbx_seq_one_letter_code
_entity_poly.pdbx_strand_id
1 'polypeptide(L)'
;MATLKEEISRRRTFAIISHPDAGKTTLTEKFLLYGGAIQLAGSVKGKKTARHAVSDWMEIEKQRGISVTSSVMQFEYQGYCINILDTPGHQDFSEDTYRTLMAADSAVMVIDAAKGIEPQTRKLFKVCAMRDIPIFTFINKLDREARNPFDLLEELEKEFGIGTYPVNWPIGCGVDFKGVFDRDRREILAFNEFHNGQNKLATIECDITDTARLDELLGPYQRQALVDDIELLDGASYEFDLEKVRHGKLSPVFFGSALTNFGVETFLENFLKMTTPPLPRKTADGVVDPFDEGFSAFVFKIQANMNKNHRDRIAFMRICSGKFQKDTEYLHVQEGKRIKLAQPQQMMAENREIIEEAYAGDIIGVFDPGIFSIGDTVCDPKMKVQFEGIPTFAPEHFAAIEQVDTLKRKQFVKGITQIAQEGAIQIFTEPGGGMERVIVGVVGVLQFEVLEYRLKNEYGVEIRRSDLPYGYIRWIASRDADPKAMTLTSDTKWVQDLKGNNLLLFASEWNIQWALERNEGLRLTEFNRE
;
A
#
# COMPACT_ATOMS: atom_id res chain seq x y z
N MET A 1 -4.83 22.08 25.70
CA MET A 1 -4.09 21.49 24.56
C MET A 1 -3.81 20.04 24.91
N ALA A 2 -4.02 19.13 23.98
CA ALA A 2 -3.69 17.73 24.19
C ALA A 2 -2.16 17.56 24.34
N THR A 3 -1.74 16.62 25.15
CA THR A 3 -0.32 16.30 25.32
C THR A 3 0.23 15.58 24.09
N LEU A 4 1.56 15.56 23.88
CA LEU A 4 2.22 14.82 22.82
C LEU A 4 1.75 13.34 22.80
N LYS A 5 1.67 12.73 23.98
CA LYS A 5 1.25 11.34 24.14
C LYS A 5 -0.21 11.12 23.72
N GLU A 6 -1.11 12.01 24.06
CA GLU A 6 -2.53 11.92 23.66
C GLU A 6 -2.67 12.07 22.14
N GLU A 7 -1.95 13.04 21.54
CA GLU A 7 -1.96 13.23 20.09
C GLU A 7 -1.44 12.00 19.34
N ILE A 8 -0.34 11.40 19.76
CA ILE A 8 0.20 10.20 19.14
C ILE A 8 -0.75 9.00 19.34
N SER A 9 -1.29 8.84 20.56
CA SER A 9 -2.16 7.69 20.89
C SER A 9 -3.46 7.62 20.08
N ARG A 10 -3.98 8.75 19.60
CA ARG A 10 -5.18 8.78 18.77
C ARG A 10 -4.95 8.52 17.28
N ARG A 11 -3.70 8.39 16.83
CA ARG A 11 -3.36 8.15 15.42
C ARG A 11 -3.45 6.69 15.03
N ARG A 12 -4.00 6.46 13.84
CA ARG A 12 -4.11 5.14 13.22
C ARG A 12 -3.69 5.23 11.77
N THR A 13 -2.62 4.53 11.42
CA THR A 13 -2.07 4.54 10.06
C THR A 13 -2.06 3.12 9.52
N PHE A 14 -2.90 2.86 8.55
CA PHE A 14 -3.03 1.53 7.99
C PHE A 14 -3.08 1.52 6.46
N ALA A 15 -2.62 0.43 5.88
CA ALA A 15 -2.71 0.18 4.46
C ALA A 15 -3.89 -0.74 4.15
N ILE A 16 -4.53 -0.53 3.00
CA ILE A 16 -5.54 -1.46 2.49
C ILE A 16 -4.91 -2.26 1.37
N ILE A 17 -4.88 -3.58 1.54
CA ILE A 17 -4.27 -4.53 0.61
C ILE A 17 -5.32 -5.51 0.07
N SER A 18 -5.19 -5.87 -1.19
CA SER A 18 -6.08 -6.86 -1.81
C SER A 18 -5.54 -7.33 -3.16
N HIS A 19 -6.13 -8.39 -3.69
CA HIS A 19 -6.10 -8.68 -5.11
C HIS A 19 -6.92 -7.65 -5.90
N PRO A 20 -6.61 -7.40 -7.19
CA PRO A 20 -7.46 -6.56 -8.05
C PRO A 20 -8.93 -6.99 -8.02
N ASP A 21 -9.83 -6.02 -8.06
CA ASP A 21 -11.28 -6.25 -8.06
C ASP A 21 -11.88 -6.83 -6.75
N ALA A 22 -11.12 -7.06 -5.68
CA ALA A 22 -11.68 -7.51 -4.40
C ALA A 22 -12.58 -6.47 -3.70
N GLY A 23 -12.54 -5.22 -4.16
CA GLY A 23 -13.38 -4.11 -3.66
C GLY A 23 -12.65 -3.15 -2.73
N LYS A 24 -11.31 -3.13 -2.78
CA LYS A 24 -10.45 -2.24 -2.01
C LYS A 24 -10.86 -0.77 -2.14
N THR A 25 -10.85 -0.23 -3.36
CA THR A 25 -11.19 1.17 -3.62
C THR A 25 -12.62 1.52 -3.15
N THR A 26 -13.57 0.59 -3.30
CA THR A 26 -14.93 0.78 -2.79
C THR A 26 -14.92 0.89 -1.26
N LEU A 27 -14.17 0.04 -0.57
CA LEU A 27 -14.05 0.09 0.90
C LEU A 27 -13.38 1.39 1.37
N THR A 28 -12.32 1.81 0.72
CA THR A 28 -11.63 3.08 0.97
C THR A 28 -12.59 4.28 0.87
N GLU A 29 -13.35 4.36 -0.23
CA GLU A 29 -14.35 5.40 -0.44
C GLU A 29 -15.44 5.41 0.67
N LYS A 30 -15.81 4.23 1.16
CA LYS A 30 -16.78 4.13 2.26
C LYS A 30 -16.21 4.64 3.59
N PHE A 31 -14.95 4.36 3.89
CA PHE A 31 -14.30 4.91 5.08
C PHE A 31 -14.25 6.45 5.03
N LEU A 32 -13.90 7.02 3.88
CA LEU A 32 -13.92 8.47 3.68
C LEU A 32 -15.34 9.07 3.83
N LEU A 33 -16.36 8.35 3.36
CA LEU A 33 -17.76 8.76 3.51
C LEU A 33 -18.19 8.75 4.98
N TYR A 34 -17.89 7.70 5.74
CA TYR A 34 -18.20 7.62 7.17
C TYR A 34 -17.41 8.65 7.99
N GLY A 35 -16.17 8.93 7.62
CA GLY A 35 -15.36 10.02 8.19
C GLY A 35 -15.81 11.42 7.82
N GLY A 36 -16.82 11.55 6.95
CA GLY A 36 -17.30 12.87 6.47
C GLY A 36 -16.32 13.61 5.57
N ALA A 37 -15.23 12.95 5.15
CA ALA A 37 -14.21 13.53 4.27
C ALA A 37 -14.71 13.71 2.83
N ILE A 38 -15.69 12.92 2.41
CA ILE A 38 -16.39 13.04 1.14
C ILE A 38 -17.91 13.00 1.34
N GLN A 39 -18.66 13.67 0.47
CA GLN A 39 -20.13 13.71 0.58
C GLN A 39 -20.81 12.52 -0.10
N LEU A 40 -20.18 11.97 -1.14
CA LEU A 40 -20.67 10.83 -1.92
C LEU A 40 -19.50 9.95 -2.32
N ALA A 41 -19.60 8.66 -2.07
CA ALA A 41 -18.59 7.70 -2.53
C ALA A 41 -18.59 7.56 -4.06
N GLY A 42 -17.41 7.52 -4.66
CA GLY A 42 -17.22 7.26 -6.09
C GLY A 42 -17.42 5.78 -6.44
N SER A 43 -17.50 5.46 -7.73
CA SER A 43 -17.62 4.09 -8.24
C SER A 43 -16.54 3.79 -9.27
N VAL A 44 -15.85 2.67 -9.11
CA VAL A 44 -14.80 2.21 -10.03
C VAL A 44 -15.38 1.65 -11.35
N LYS A 45 -16.61 1.13 -11.33
CA LYS A 45 -17.26 0.48 -12.48
C LYS A 45 -18.60 1.12 -12.82
N GLY A 46 -18.59 2.29 -13.42
CA GLY A 46 -19.82 2.89 -13.90
C GLY A 46 -19.65 3.66 -15.19
N LYS A 47 -19.98 3.05 -16.33
CA LYS A 47 -20.09 3.78 -17.62
C LYS A 47 -21.10 4.96 -17.60
N LYS A 48 -21.76 5.22 -16.47
CA LYS A 48 -22.83 6.24 -16.31
C LYS A 48 -22.72 7.15 -15.09
N THR A 49 -21.74 6.95 -14.20
CA THR A 49 -21.54 7.88 -13.07
C THR A 49 -20.36 8.80 -13.36
N ALA A 50 -20.61 10.10 -13.37
CA ALA A 50 -19.63 11.15 -13.68
C ALA A 50 -18.54 11.35 -12.59
N ARG A 51 -18.45 10.48 -11.59
CA ARG A 51 -17.53 10.63 -10.46
C ARG A 51 -16.66 9.38 -10.32
N HIS A 52 -15.34 9.57 -10.48
CA HIS A 52 -14.33 8.55 -10.21
C HIS A 52 -13.99 8.53 -8.71
N ALA A 53 -13.36 7.45 -8.26
CA ALA A 53 -12.88 7.35 -6.89
C ALA A 53 -11.83 8.43 -6.59
N VAL A 54 -11.84 8.96 -5.37
CA VAL A 54 -10.89 9.99 -4.92
C VAL A 54 -9.46 9.45 -4.89
N SER A 55 -9.31 8.16 -4.61
CA SER A 55 -8.01 7.46 -4.63
C SER A 55 -7.38 7.39 -6.02
N ASP A 56 -8.19 7.33 -7.10
CA ASP A 56 -7.73 7.20 -8.49
C ASP A 56 -7.65 8.58 -9.15
N TRP A 57 -6.59 9.31 -8.88
CA TRP A 57 -6.44 10.70 -9.33
C TRP A 57 -5.78 10.83 -10.71
N MET A 58 -4.97 9.85 -11.14
CA MET A 58 -4.32 9.86 -12.45
C MET A 58 -5.33 9.55 -13.57
N GLU A 59 -5.20 10.24 -14.70
CA GLU A 59 -6.08 10.02 -15.84
C GLU A 59 -5.98 8.59 -16.41
N ILE A 60 -4.79 7.99 -16.36
CA ILE A 60 -4.59 6.60 -16.79
C ILE A 60 -5.31 5.61 -15.86
N GLU A 61 -5.38 5.88 -14.54
CA GLU A 61 -6.13 5.08 -13.58
C GLU A 61 -7.63 5.11 -13.90
N LYS A 62 -8.15 6.31 -14.19
CA LYS A 62 -9.55 6.51 -14.59
C LYS A 62 -9.92 5.82 -15.88
N GLN A 63 -9.03 5.89 -16.89
CA GLN A 63 -9.24 5.25 -18.19
C GLN A 63 -9.18 3.73 -18.11
N ARG A 64 -8.27 3.17 -17.29
CA ARG A 64 -8.06 1.73 -17.15
C ARG A 64 -8.91 1.08 -16.07
N GLY A 65 -9.39 1.86 -15.09
CA GLY A 65 -10.13 1.38 -13.93
C GLY A 65 -9.27 0.55 -12.98
N ILE A 66 -7.97 0.83 -12.91
CA ILE A 66 -7.00 0.20 -12.00
C ILE A 66 -6.16 1.27 -11.34
N SER A 67 -5.91 1.15 -10.05
CA SER A 67 -4.98 2.01 -9.32
C SER A 67 -3.55 1.65 -9.70
N VAL A 68 -2.77 2.64 -10.08
CA VAL A 68 -1.37 2.53 -10.53
C VAL A 68 -0.40 2.96 -9.43
N THR A 69 -0.79 3.95 -8.63
CA THR A 69 0.01 4.49 -7.54
C THR A 69 -0.75 4.43 -6.22
N SER A 70 -0.02 4.33 -5.12
CA SER A 70 -0.61 4.44 -3.78
C SER A 70 -1.11 5.86 -3.53
N SER A 71 -2.23 5.98 -2.84
CA SER A 71 -2.79 7.24 -2.38
C SER A 71 -2.75 7.35 -0.87
N VAL A 72 -2.49 8.55 -0.36
CA VAL A 72 -2.53 8.87 1.07
C VAL A 72 -3.75 9.72 1.34
N MET A 73 -4.59 9.32 2.28
CA MET A 73 -5.79 10.03 2.65
C MET A 73 -5.90 10.12 4.17
N GLN A 74 -6.36 11.24 4.68
CA GLN A 74 -6.45 11.51 6.10
C GLN A 74 -7.81 12.10 6.46
N PHE A 75 -8.35 11.70 7.61
CA PHE A 75 -9.58 12.24 8.16
C PHE A 75 -9.68 11.96 9.66
N GLU A 76 -10.60 12.65 10.33
CA GLU A 76 -10.91 12.38 11.74
C GLU A 76 -12.23 11.59 11.86
N TYR A 77 -12.26 10.61 12.75
CA TYR A 77 -13.45 9.83 13.05
C TYR A 77 -13.44 9.37 14.51
N GLN A 78 -14.52 9.66 15.25
CA GLN A 78 -14.69 9.27 16.67
C GLN A 78 -13.47 9.59 17.56
N GLY A 79 -12.81 10.74 17.34
CA GLY A 79 -11.65 11.18 18.11
C GLY A 79 -10.31 10.60 17.66
N TYR A 80 -10.30 9.68 16.70
CA TYR A 80 -9.10 9.17 16.05
C TYR A 80 -8.71 10.03 14.85
N CYS A 81 -7.40 10.19 14.66
CA CYS A 81 -6.82 10.74 13.44
C CYS A 81 -6.36 9.56 12.55
N ILE A 82 -7.00 9.40 11.42
CA ILE A 82 -6.88 8.21 10.58
C ILE A 82 -6.09 8.56 9.32
N ASN A 83 -5.02 7.80 9.05
CA ASN A 83 -4.27 7.85 7.81
C ASN A 83 -4.48 6.55 7.04
N ILE A 84 -5.13 6.63 5.89
CA ILE A 84 -5.31 5.50 4.97
C ILE A 84 -4.24 5.56 3.89
N LEU A 85 -3.58 4.44 3.69
CA LEU A 85 -2.67 4.18 2.59
C LEU A 85 -3.38 3.23 1.62
N ASP A 86 -3.99 3.77 0.57
CA ASP A 86 -4.62 2.96 -0.47
C ASP A 86 -3.56 2.51 -1.47
N THR A 87 -3.36 1.19 -1.59
CA THR A 87 -2.27 0.60 -2.38
C THR A 87 -2.77 0.11 -3.75
N PRO A 88 -1.93 0.08 -4.80
CA PRO A 88 -2.29 -0.59 -6.04
C PRO A 88 -2.62 -2.07 -5.82
N GLY A 89 -3.70 -2.55 -6.44
CA GLY A 89 -4.06 -3.97 -6.36
C GLY A 89 -3.29 -4.86 -7.35
N HIS A 90 -2.79 -4.28 -8.47
CA HIS A 90 -2.15 -5.04 -9.54
C HIS A 90 -0.70 -5.41 -9.20
N GLN A 91 -0.30 -6.64 -9.54
CA GLN A 91 1.03 -7.17 -9.22
C GLN A 91 2.19 -6.36 -9.82
N ASP A 92 1.98 -5.72 -10.98
CA ASP A 92 2.99 -4.92 -11.66
C ASP A 92 3.42 -3.68 -10.85
N PHE A 93 2.61 -3.28 -9.86
CA PHE A 93 2.87 -2.15 -8.96
C PHE A 93 3.19 -2.60 -7.53
N SER A 94 3.62 -3.86 -7.36
CA SER A 94 3.91 -4.43 -6.04
C SER A 94 5.03 -3.69 -5.29
N GLU A 95 5.98 -3.07 -6.00
CA GLU A 95 7.05 -2.28 -5.38
C GLU A 95 6.50 -1.01 -4.69
N ASP A 96 5.58 -0.28 -5.33
CA ASP A 96 4.92 0.87 -4.69
C ASP A 96 4.06 0.44 -3.49
N THR A 97 3.39 -0.71 -3.60
CA THR A 97 2.65 -1.31 -2.49
C THR A 97 3.58 -1.66 -1.33
N TYR A 98 4.73 -2.26 -1.59
CA TYR A 98 5.71 -2.59 -0.56
C TYR A 98 6.21 -1.35 0.17
N ARG A 99 6.62 -0.31 -0.56
CA ARG A 99 7.09 0.96 0.03
C ARG A 99 6.01 1.60 0.91
N THR A 100 4.78 1.57 0.44
CA THR A 100 3.63 2.11 1.17
C THR A 100 3.34 1.31 2.43
N LEU A 101 3.43 -0.02 2.38
CA LEU A 101 3.33 -0.89 3.55
C LEU A 101 4.43 -0.60 4.58
N MET A 102 5.61 -0.15 4.15
CA MET A 102 6.66 0.29 5.08
C MET A 102 6.23 1.49 5.93
N ALA A 103 5.30 2.31 5.48
CA ALA A 103 4.78 3.45 6.24
C ALA A 103 3.59 3.09 7.15
N ALA A 104 2.99 1.91 7.01
CA ALA A 104 1.81 1.49 7.78
C ALA A 104 2.17 0.89 9.15
N ASP A 105 1.24 0.96 10.11
CA ASP A 105 1.31 0.30 11.42
C ASP A 105 0.36 -0.90 11.52
N SER A 106 -0.57 -1.02 10.58
CA SER A 106 -1.45 -2.19 10.43
C SER A 106 -1.91 -2.31 8.98
N ALA A 107 -2.55 -3.42 8.64
CA ALA A 107 -3.10 -3.66 7.30
C ALA A 107 -4.55 -4.15 7.39
N VAL A 108 -5.37 -3.68 6.45
CA VAL A 108 -6.70 -4.23 6.16
C VAL A 108 -6.61 -5.04 4.88
N MET A 109 -6.77 -6.35 5.01
CA MET A 109 -6.76 -7.29 3.90
C MET A 109 -8.18 -7.52 3.41
N VAL A 110 -8.46 -7.14 2.17
CA VAL A 110 -9.79 -7.30 1.55
C VAL A 110 -9.79 -8.54 0.66
N ILE A 111 -10.73 -9.45 0.95
CA ILE A 111 -10.88 -10.73 0.24
C ILE A 111 -12.27 -10.76 -0.42
N ASP A 112 -12.34 -11.23 -1.66
CA ASP A 112 -13.58 -11.52 -2.34
C ASP A 112 -14.17 -12.84 -1.81
N ALA A 113 -15.36 -12.81 -1.23
CA ALA A 113 -16.01 -13.97 -0.60
C ALA A 113 -16.25 -15.14 -1.57
N ALA A 114 -16.39 -14.87 -2.87
CA ALA A 114 -16.55 -15.90 -3.90
C ALA A 114 -15.23 -16.55 -4.31
N LYS A 115 -14.12 -15.81 -4.25
CA LYS A 115 -12.82 -16.24 -4.77
C LYS A 115 -11.86 -16.77 -3.69
N GLY A 116 -11.95 -16.24 -2.46
CA GLY A 116 -11.00 -16.54 -1.39
C GLY A 116 -9.64 -15.86 -1.59
N ILE A 117 -8.57 -16.54 -1.19
CA ILE A 117 -7.21 -16.01 -1.25
C ILE A 117 -6.65 -16.11 -2.67
N GLU A 118 -6.39 -14.96 -3.28
CA GLU A 118 -5.81 -14.83 -4.61
C GLU A 118 -4.28 -14.58 -4.56
N PRO A 119 -3.52 -14.81 -5.65
CA PRO A 119 -2.05 -14.77 -5.63
C PRO A 119 -1.45 -13.46 -5.10
N GLN A 120 -2.03 -12.32 -5.44
CA GLN A 120 -1.53 -11.03 -4.98
C GLN A 120 -1.73 -10.85 -3.47
N THR A 121 -2.84 -11.31 -2.93
CA THR A 121 -3.11 -11.31 -1.48
C THR A 121 -2.03 -12.08 -0.71
N ARG A 122 -1.59 -13.26 -1.23
CA ARG A 122 -0.49 -14.04 -0.62
C ARG A 122 0.82 -13.27 -0.58
N LYS A 123 1.18 -12.57 -1.66
CA LYS A 123 2.41 -11.77 -1.73
C LYS A 123 2.38 -10.64 -0.70
N LEU A 124 1.27 -9.91 -0.63
CA LEU A 124 1.12 -8.76 0.26
C LEU A 124 1.05 -9.16 1.73
N PHE A 125 0.40 -10.28 2.02
CA PHE A 125 0.40 -10.84 3.38
C PHE A 125 1.83 -11.12 3.87
N LYS A 126 2.69 -11.74 3.04
CA LYS A 126 4.09 -12.02 3.39
C LYS A 126 4.84 -10.75 3.78
N VAL A 127 4.60 -9.66 3.05
CA VAL A 127 5.22 -8.35 3.38
C VAL A 127 4.77 -7.85 4.74
N CYS A 128 3.49 -7.94 5.06
CA CYS A 128 2.96 -7.56 6.37
C CYS A 128 3.54 -8.44 7.49
N ALA A 129 3.60 -9.75 7.27
CA ALA A 129 4.13 -10.72 8.23
C ALA A 129 5.64 -10.50 8.51
N MET A 130 6.44 -10.14 7.49
CA MET A 130 7.86 -9.79 7.67
C MET A 130 8.07 -8.58 8.59
N ARG A 131 7.06 -7.76 8.76
CA ARG A 131 7.09 -6.56 9.59
C ARG A 131 6.37 -6.72 10.93
N ASP A 132 5.81 -7.90 11.20
CA ASP A 132 5.01 -8.19 12.39
C ASP A 132 3.89 -7.17 12.65
N ILE A 133 3.30 -6.60 11.57
CA ILE A 133 2.18 -5.66 11.72
C ILE A 133 0.85 -6.40 11.82
N PRO A 134 -0.11 -5.87 12.61
CA PRO A 134 -1.47 -6.43 12.71
C PRO A 134 -2.17 -6.47 11.35
N ILE A 135 -2.86 -7.58 11.07
CA ILE A 135 -3.64 -7.76 9.84
C ILE A 135 -5.09 -8.03 10.24
N PHE A 136 -5.98 -7.18 9.71
CA PHE A 136 -7.43 -7.30 9.84
C PHE A 136 -8.00 -7.76 8.50
N THR A 137 -8.83 -8.78 8.50
CA THR A 137 -9.40 -9.34 7.27
C THR A 137 -10.83 -8.89 7.08
N PHE A 138 -11.14 -8.31 5.92
CA PHE A 138 -12.50 -7.98 5.52
C PHE A 138 -12.92 -8.86 4.34
N ILE A 139 -13.80 -9.83 4.58
CA ILE A 139 -14.39 -10.72 3.57
C ILE A 139 -15.57 -9.98 2.94
N ASN A 140 -15.37 -9.52 1.72
CA ASN A 140 -16.21 -8.58 1.01
C ASN A 140 -17.10 -9.27 -0.04
N LYS A 141 -18.14 -8.58 -0.47
CA LYS A 141 -19.07 -8.95 -1.55
C LYS A 141 -20.06 -10.04 -1.18
N LEU A 142 -20.50 -10.08 0.06
CA LEU A 142 -21.58 -10.98 0.47
C LEU A 142 -22.95 -10.66 -0.16
N ASP A 143 -23.06 -9.53 -0.87
CA ASP A 143 -24.19 -9.21 -1.74
C ASP A 143 -24.28 -10.11 -3.00
N ARG A 144 -23.34 -11.05 -3.15
CA ARG A 144 -23.26 -12.03 -4.23
C ARG A 144 -23.07 -13.42 -3.68
N GLU A 145 -23.24 -14.44 -4.55
CA GLU A 145 -22.88 -15.83 -4.22
C GLU A 145 -21.46 -15.88 -3.66
N ALA A 146 -21.33 -16.54 -2.53
CA ALA A 146 -20.09 -16.64 -1.78
C ALA A 146 -19.78 -18.09 -1.42
N ARG A 147 -18.51 -18.36 -1.11
CA ARG A 147 -18.08 -19.65 -0.54
C ARG A 147 -18.53 -19.76 0.91
N ASN A 148 -18.52 -20.99 1.42
CA ASN A 148 -18.81 -21.22 2.83
C ASN A 148 -17.85 -20.41 3.72
N PRO A 149 -18.33 -19.64 4.70
CA PRO A 149 -17.50 -18.84 5.59
C PRO A 149 -16.44 -19.65 6.35
N PHE A 150 -16.75 -20.87 6.79
CA PHE A 150 -15.78 -21.76 7.46
C PHE A 150 -14.65 -22.16 6.53
N ASP A 151 -14.92 -22.46 5.24
CA ASP A 151 -13.89 -22.78 4.26
C ASP A 151 -12.95 -21.60 4.03
N LEU A 152 -13.48 -20.38 4.06
CA LEU A 152 -12.68 -19.16 3.92
C LEU A 152 -11.76 -18.93 5.13
N LEU A 153 -12.23 -19.19 6.35
CA LEU A 153 -11.40 -19.12 7.56
C LEU A 153 -10.31 -20.18 7.54
N GLU A 154 -10.66 -21.44 7.20
CA GLU A 154 -9.69 -22.53 7.09
C GLU A 154 -8.62 -22.23 6.03
N GLU A 155 -9.00 -21.66 4.88
CA GLU A 155 -8.06 -21.25 3.84
C GLU A 155 -7.10 -20.17 4.36
N LEU A 156 -7.59 -19.15 5.10
CA LEU A 156 -6.76 -18.11 5.71
C LEU A 156 -5.73 -18.70 6.68
N GLU A 157 -6.15 -19.61 7.54
CA GLU A 157 -5.28 -20.24 8.54
C GLU A 157 -4.23 -21.12 7.90
N LYS A 158 -4.59 -21.93 6.91
CA LYS A 158 -3.67 -22.82 6.19
C LYS A 158 -2.66 -22.07 5.35
N GLU A 159 -3.11 -21.06 4.61
CA GLU A 159 -2.26 -20.32 3.69
C GLU A 159 -1.30 -19.37 4.41
N PHE A 160 -1.72 -18.80 5.53
CA PHE A 160 -0.97 -17.75 6.20
C PHE A 160 -0.32 -18.19 7.52
N GLY A 161 -0.76 -19.32 8.07
CA GLY A 161 -0.22 -19.81 9.34
C GLY A 161 -0.55 -18.94 10.54
N ILE A 162 -1.65 -18.19 10.47
CA ILE A 162 -2.17 -17.34 11.56
C ILE A 162 -3.55 -17.81 11.98
N GLY A 163 -3.92 -17.60 13.25
CA GLY A 163 -5.29 -17.83 13.68
C GLY A 163 -6.27 -16.81 13.11
N THR A 164 -7.53 -17.18 13.02
CA THR A 164 -8.62 -16.27 12.64
C THR A 164 -9.62 -16.12 13.79
N TYR A 165 -10.11 -14.89 13.99
CA TYR A 165 -11.19 -14.61 14.93
C TYR A 165 -12.31 -13.87 14.20
N PRO A 166 -13.39 -14.55 13.79
CA PRO A 166 -14.55 -13.89 13.22
C PRO A 166 -15.22 -13.01 14.28
N VAL A 167 -15.17 -11.69 14.07
CA VAL A 167 -15.81 -10.69 14.94
C VAL A 167 -17.31 -10.65 14.69
N ASN A 168 -17.71 -10.83 13.43
CA ASN A 168 -19.09 -11.01 13.03
C ASN A 168 -19.24 -12.26 12.16
N TRP A 169 -20.47 -12.75 12.01
CA TRP A 169 -20.80 -13.90 11.19
C TRP A 169 -21.90 -13.59 10.18
N PRO A 170 -21.76 -13.96 8.89
CA PRO A 170 -22.73 -13.62 7.87
C PRO A 170 -24.01 -14.48 7.98
N ILE A 171 -25.16 -13.87 7.71
CA ILE A 171 -26.45 -14.53 7.65
C ILE A 171 -26.89 -14.61 6.20
N GLY A 172 -26.59 -15.75 5.56
CA GLY A 172 -26.77 -15.94 4.13
C GLY A 172 -25.76 -15.21 3.25
N CYS A 173 -25.93 -15.31 1.94
CA CYS A 173 -25.16 -14.58 0.92
C CYS A 173 -26.02 -14.35 -0.34
N GLY A 174 -25.57 -13.45 -1.23
CA GLY A 174 -26.29 -13.12 -2.45
C GLY A 174 -27.65 -12.50 -2.16
N VAL A 175 -28.68 -13.03 -2.80
CA VAL A 175 -30.07 -12.59 -2.60
C VAL A 175 -30.63 -12.94 -1.21
N ASP A 176 -30.02 -13.93 -0.56
CA ASP A 176 -30.42 -14.42 0.77
C ASP A 176 -29.62 -13.75 1.90
N PHE A 177 -28.77 -12.78 1.58
CA PHE A 177 -27.98 -12.05 2.56
C PHE A 177 -28.88 -11.14 3.40
N LYS A 178 -29.09 -11.51 4.67
CA LYS A 178 -29.98 -10.81 5.61
C LYS A 178 -29.24 -9.89 6.57
N GLY A 179 -27.95 -10.10 6.76
CA GLY A 179 -27.20 -9.34 7.73
C GLY A 179 -25.98 -10.07 8.27
N VAL A 180 -25.48 -9.60 9.41
CA VAL A 180 -24.45 -10.29 10.18
C VAL A 180 -24.85 -10.41 11.64
N PHE A 181 -24.33 -11.44 12.30
CA PHE A 181 -24.37 -11.61 13.74
C PHE A 181 -23.08 -11.02 14.34
N ASP A 182 -23.20 -10.06 15.26
CA ASP A 182 -22.09 -9.53 16.05
C ASP A 182 -21.84 -10.47 17.23
N ARG A 183 -20.64 -11.08 17.27
CA ARG A 183 -20.33 -12.10 18.28
C ARG A 183 -20.10 -11.49 19.66
N ASP A 184 -19.54 -10.30 19.75
CA ASP A 184 -19.24 -9.64 21.02
C ASP A 184 -20.52 -9.14 21.70
N ARG A 185 -21.42 -8.56 20.92
CA ARG A 185 -22.72 -8.06 21.41
C ARG A 185 -23.79 -9.14 21.50
N ARG A 186 -23.60 -10.26 20.83
CA ARG A 186 -24.59 -11.35 20.68
C ARG A 186 -25.88 -10.88 20.01
N GLU A 187 -25.78 -9.97 19.08
CA GLU A 187 -26.89 -9.31 18.39
C GLU A 187 -26.81 -9.49 16.88
N ILE A 188 -27.96 -9.48 16.25
CA ILE A 188 -28.08 -9.49 14.79
C ILE A 188 -28.22 -8.07 14.31
N LEU A 189 -27.37 -7.72 13.36
CA LEU A 189 -27.46 -6.50 12.57
C LEU A 189 -28.12 -6.87 11.23
N ALA A 190 -29.45 -6.67 11.15
CA ALA A 190 -30.22 -7.05 9.97
C ALA A 190 -30.32 -5.93 8.93
N PHE A 191 -30.40 -6.33 7.67
CA PHE A 191 -30.65 -5.43 6.54
C PHE A 191 -32.12 -5.02 6.49
N ASN A 192 -32.40 -3.74 6.44
CA ASN A 192 -33.71 -3.23 6.05
C ASN A 192 -33.71 -2.94 4.54
N GLU A 193 -34.57 -3.62 3.77
CA GLU A 193 -34.61 -3.61 2.30
C GLU A 193 -34.96 -2.26 1.64
N PHE A 194 -35.00 -1.16 2.33
CA PHE A 194 -35.45 0.10 1.75
C PHE A 194 -34.41 1.21 1.81
N HIS A 195 -33.95 1.56 0.65
CA HIS A 195 -33.60 2.86 0.01
C HIS A 195 -32.18 3.05 -0.50
N ASN A 196 -32.12 3.16 -1.82
CA ASN A 196 -31.18 3.94 -2.63
C ASN A 196 -30.16 4.79 -1.87
N GLY A 197 -28.96 4.30 -1.72
CA GLY A 197 -27.69 5.04 -1.80
C GLY A 197 -27.36 6.12 -0.77
N GLN A 198 -28.25 6.56 0.10
CA GLN A 198 -28.03 7.75 0.95
C GLN A 198 -28.48 7.64 2.41
N ASN A 199 -29.01 6.54 2.88
CA ASN A 199 -29.47 6.45 4.28
C ASN A 199 -28.55 5.54 5.09
N LYS A 200 -28.22 5.99 6.32
CA LYS A 200 -27.76 5.09 7.38
C LYS A 200 -28.72 3.91 7.41
N LEU A 201 -28.19 2.72 7.21
CA LEU A 201 -28.94 1.47 7.33
C LEU A 201 -29.60 1.48 8.71
N ALA A 202 -30.92 1.38 8.76
CA ALA A 202 -31.60 1.15 10.02
C ALA A 202 -31.24 -0.27 10.44
N THR A 203 -30.28 -0.39 11.34
CA THR A 203 -29.87 -1.66 11.92
C THR A 203 -30.96 -2.10 12.86
N ILE A 204 -31.53 -3.27 12.65
CA ILE A 204 -32.42 -3.91 13.60
C ILE A 204 -31.54 -4.75 14.51
N GLU A 205 -31.36 -4.30 15.73
CA GLU A 205 -30.69 -5.06 16.78
C GLU A 205 -31.67 -6.08 17.32
N CYS A 206 -31.28 -7.36 17.33
CA CYS A 206 -32.08 -8.45 17.86
C CYS A 206 -31.16 -9.45 18.58
N ASP A 207 -31.48 -9.73 19.82
CA ASP A 207 -30.80 -10.76 20.61
C ASP A 207 -31.00 -12.14 20.00
N ILE A 208 -29.94 -12.96 19.93
CA ILE A 208 -30.00 -14.33 19.38
C ILE A 208 -30.96 -15.24 20.13
N THR A 209 -31.33 -14.92 21.36
CA THR A 209 -32.29 -15.68 22.19
C THR A 209 -33.75 -15.35 21.89
N ASP A 210 -34.03 -14.23 21.19
CA ASP A 210 -35.39 -13.86 20.80
C ASP A 210 -35.83 -14.60 19.54
N THR A 211 -36.19 -15.87 19.72
CA THR A 211 -36.56 -16.78 18.63
C THR A 211 -37.73 -16.29 17.80
N ALA A 212 -38.74 -15.65 18.42
CA ALA A 212 -39.93 -15.19 17.71
C ALA A 212 -39.58 -14.05 16.74
N ARG A 213 -38.78 -13.08 17.20
CA ARG A 213 -38.34 -11.97 16.38
C ARG A 213 -37.32 -12.41 15.31
N LEU A 214 -36.48 -13.39 15.64
CA LEU A 214 -35.55 -13.97 14.66
C LEU A 214 -36.28 -14.73 13.56
N ASP A 215 -37.32 -15.49 13.89
CA ASP A 215 -38.14 -16.18 12.88
C ASP A 215 -38.87 -15.18 11.96
N GLU A 216 -39.29 -14.03 12.48
CA GLU A 216 -39.87 -12.95 11.68
C GLU A 216 -38.84 -12.31 10.74
N LEU A 217 -37.61 -12.07 11.20
CA LEU A 217 -36.58 -11.40 10.45
C LEU A 217 -35.89 -12.33 9.43
N LEU A 218 -35.55 -13.53 9.81
CA LEU A 218 -34.72 -14.47 9.05
C LEU A 218 -35.51 -15.62 8.43
N GLY A 219 -36.63 -15.99 9.06
CA GLY A 219 -37.30 -17.24 8.85
C GLY A 219 -36.65 -18.39 9.63
N PRO A 220 -37.44 -19.47 9.95
CA PRO A 220 -36.99 -20.53 10.84
C PRO A 220 -35.76 -21.30 10.31
N TYR A 221 -35.63 -21.44 9.00
CA TYR A 221 -34.48 -22.12 8.39
C TYR A 221 -33.16 -21.38 8.59
N GLN A 222 -33.12 -20.09 8.23
CA GLN A 222 -31.90 -19.29 8.39
C GLN A 222 -31.54 -19.05 9.86
N ARG A 223 -32.57 -18.89 10.72
CA ARG A 223 -32.33 -18.81 12.17
C ARG A 223 -31.64 -20.08 12.68
N GLN A 224 -32.16 -21.29 12.32
CA GLN A 224 -31.54 -22.52 12.78
C GLN A 224 -30.11 -22.67 12.29
N ALA A 225 -29.87 -22.41 11.00
CA ALA A 225 -28.54 -22.44 10.44
C ALA A 225 -27.56 -21.47 11.16
N LEU A 226 -28.02 -20.26 11.50
CA LEU A 226 -27.21 -19.31 12.27
C LEU A 226 -26.88 -19.84 13.68
N VAL A 227 -27.85 -20.40 14.38
CA VAL A 227 -27.63 -20.98 15.73
C VAL A 227 -26.61 -22.10 15.67
N ASP A 228 -26.74 -23.01 14.71
CA ASP A 228 -25.81 -24.15 14.52
C ASP A 228 -24.39 -23.64 14.20
N ASP A 229 -24.27 -22.63 13.34
CA ASP A 229 -22.97 -22.00 13.00
C ASP A 229 -22.32 -21.33 14.21
N ILE A 230 -23.10 -20.61 15.02
CA ILE A 230 -22.58 -19.92 16.22
C ILE A 230 -22.15 -20.92 17.30
N GLU A 231 -22.93 -22.03 17.51
CA GLU A 231 -22.52 -23.10 18.42
C GLU A 231 -21.18 -23.73 17.98
N LEU A 232 -20.99 -23.94 16.66
CA LEU A 232 -19.74 -24.45 16.11
C LEU A 232 -18.58 -23.46 16.31
N LEU A 233 -18.83 -22.17 16.05
CA LEU A 233 -17.83 -21.13 16.25
C LEU A 233 -17.40 -20.98 17.72
N ASP A 234 -18.38 -21.01 18.63
CA ASP A 234 -18.10 -20.87 20.07
C ASP A 234 -17.31 -22.09 20.61
N GLY A 235 -17.49 -23.26 19.97
CA GLY A 235 -16.76 -24.48 20.35
C GLY A 235 -15.40 -24.69 19.67
N ALA A 236 -15.17 -24.14 18.48
CA ALA A 236 -14.02 -24.48 17.64
C ALA A 236 -13.14 -23.30 17.22
N SER A 237 -13.61 -22.04 17.36
CA SER A 237 -12.81 -20.88 16.98
C SER A 237 -11.75 -20.52 18.03
N TYR A 238 -10.71 -19.79 17.58
CA TYR A 238 -9.75 -19.19 18.50
C TYR A 238 -10.45 -18.20 19.44
N GLU A 239 -9.97 -18.13 20.68
CA GLU A 239 -10.35 -17.06 21.60
C GLU A 239 -9.74 -15.73 21.15
N PHE A 240 -10.48 -14.64 21.38
CA PHE A 240 -9.95 -13.30 21.08
C PHE A 240 -8.79 -12.96 22.00
N ASP A 241 -7.66 -12.61 21.42
CA ASP A 241 -6.44 -12.21 22.12
C ASP A 241 -5.83 -10.99 21.41
N LEU A 242 -6.00 -9.83 22.04
CA LEU A 242 -5.54 -8.56 21.48
C LEU A 242 -4.01 -8.51 21.31
N GLU A 243 -3.24 -9.17 22.17
CA GLU A 243 -1.79 -9.22 22.02
C GLU A 243 -1.38 -10.07 20.80
N LYS A 244 -2.06 -11.19 20.56
CA LYS A 244 -1.85 -11.97 19.34
C LYS A 244 -2.23 -11.17 18.08
N VAL A 245 -3.29 -10.37 18.14
CA VAL A 245 -3.67 -9.46 17.04
C VAL A 245 -2.56 -8.45 16.79
N ARG A 246 -2.06 -7.78 17.82
CA ARG A 246 -0.99 -6.78 17.73
C ARG A 246 0.31 -7.32 17.15
N HIS A 247 0.59 -8.58 17.35
CA HIS A 247 1.77 -9.26 16.82
C HIS A 247 1.52 -10.04 15.52
N GLY A 248 0.38 -9.83 14.85
CA GLY A 248 0.06 -10.47 13.57
C GLY A 248 -0.11 -12.00 13.65
N LYS A 249 -0.41 -12.55 14.84
CA LYS A 249 -0.62 -14.00 15.06
C LYS A 249 -2.09 -14.41 15.05
N LEU A 250 -2.98 -13.46 15.18
CA LEU A 250 -4.43 -13.63 15.11
C LEU A 250 -5.00 -12.51 14.24
N SER A 251 -5.77 -12.86 13.23
CA SER A 251 -6.47 -11.89 12.38
C SER A 251 -7.94 -11.79 12.79
N PRO A 252 -8.43 -10.63 13.26
CA PRO A 252 -9.86 -10.36 13.34
C PRO A 252 -10.46 -10.38 11.94
N VAL A 253 -11.52 -11.18 11.75
CA VAL A 253 -12.21 -11.36 10.46
C VAL A 253 -13.58 -10.74 10.52
N PHE A 254 -13.90 -9.95 9.50
CA PHE A 254 -15.19 -9.28 9.33
C PHE A 254 -15.81 -9.68 8.00
N PHE A 255 -17.08 -9.93 8.01
CA PHE A 255 -17.87 -10.24 6.83
C PHE A 255 -18.77 -9.07 6.48
N GLY A 256 -18.87 -8.73 5.19
CA GLY A 256 -19.70 -7.60 4.76
C GLY A 256 -19.76 -7.39 3.26
N SER A 257 -20.35 -6.26 2.88
CA SER A 257 -20.37 -5.76 1.50
C SER A 257 -20.09 -4.27 1.46
N ALA A 258 -18.93 -3.91 0.93
CA ALA A 258 -18.57 -2.49 0.74
C ALA A 258 -19.50 -1.79 -0.25
N LEU A 259 -20.03 -2.51 -1.25
CA LEU A 259 -20.95 -1.94 -2.25
C LEU A 259 -22.24 -1.46 -1.61
N THR A 260 -22.83 -2.27 -0.73
CA THR A 260 -24.10 -2.00 -0.08
C THR A 260 -23.95 -1.26 1.27
N ASN A 261 -22.74 -0.89 1.66
CA ASN A 261 -22.37 -0.28 2.96
C ASN A 261 -22.56 -1.21 4.17
N PHE A 262 -22.74 -2.51 3.96
CA PHE A 262 -23.06 -3.40 5.03
C PHE A 262 -21.80 -3.89 5.77
N GLY A 263 -21.83 -3.80 7.10
CA GLY A 263 -20.71 -4.19 7.96
C GLY A 263 -19.51 -3.25 7.93
N VAL A 264 -19.53 -2.17 7.13
CA VAL A 264 -18.39 -1.27 6.95
C VAL A 264 -18.19 -0.35 8.16
N GLU A 265 -19.27 0.27 8.66
CA GLU A 265 -19.20 1.13 9.85
C GLU A 265 -18.79 0.32 11.09
N THR A 266 -19.43 -0.82 11.31
CA THR A 266 -19.08 -1.74 12.41
C THR A 266 -17.64 -2.24 12.31
N PHE A 267 -17.17 -2.53 11.08
CA PHE A 267 -15.77 -2.87 10.87
C PHE A 267 -14.85 -1.72 11.30
N LEU A 268 -15.11 -0.50 10.83
CA LEU A 268 -14.25 0.65 11.14
C LEU A 268 -14.18 0.92 12.65
N GLU A 269 -15.32 0.86 13.35
CA GLU A 269 -15.37 1.06 14.81
C GLU A 269 -14.58 0.01 15.59
N ASN A 270 -14.75 -1.27 15.25
CA ASN A 270 -14.03 -2.35 15.91
C ASN A 270 -12.54 -2.33 15.55
N PHE A 271 -12.22 -2.11 14.27
CA PHE A 271 -10.85 -1.95 13.81
C PHE A 271 -10.09 -0.86 14.61
N LEU A 272 -10.68 0.32 14.77
CA LEU A 272 -10.05 1.42 15.50
C LEU A 272 -9.79 1.12 16.97
N LYS A 273 -10.62 0.30 17.61
CA LYS A 273 -10.43 -0.16 18.99
C LYS A 273 -9.34 -1.23 19.12
N MET A 274 -9.25 -2.12 18.13
CA MET A 274 -8.35 -3.28 18.14
C MET A 274 -6.96 -2.95 17.60
N THR A 275 -6.86 -2.00 16.64
CA THR A 275 -5.58 -1.64 16.01
C THR A 275 -4.69 -0.82 16.94
N THR A 276 -3.41 -0.81 16.67
CA THR A 276 -2.40 -0.16 17.50
C THR A 276 -2.25 1.33 17.17
N PRO A 277 -1.85 2.17 18.12
CA PRO A 277 -1.19 3.44 17.83
C PRO A 277 0.10 3.20 17.02
N PRO A 278 0.80 4.26 16.60
CA PRO A 278 2.04 4.12 15.85
C PRO A 278 3.02 3.16 16.51
N LEU A 279 3.63 2.29 15.70
CA LEU A 279 4.57 1.28 16.15
C LEU A 279 6.02 1.80 16.18
N PRO A 280 6.87 1.30 17.07
CA PRO A 280 8.30 1.58 17.08
C PRO A 280 8.97 1.18 15.75
N ARG A 281 10.01 1.91 15.35
CA ARG A 281 10.73 1.71 14.09
C ARG A 281 12.19 1.34 14.32
N LYS A 282 12.63 0.31 13.60
CA LYS A 282 14.04 -0.12 13.59
C LYS A 282 14.91 0.90 12.87
N THR A 283 16.11 1.06 13.38
CA THR A 283 17.19 1.88 12.82
C THR A 283 18.48 1.06 12.80
N ALA A 284 19.51 1.57 12.15
CA ALA A 284 20.81 0.91 12.11
C ALA A 284 21.39 0.64 13.53
N ASP A 285 21.10 1.52 14.50
CA ASP A 285 21.69 1.51 15.84
C ASP A 285 20.69 1.14 16.96
N GLY A 286 19.42 0.79 16.61
CA GLY A 286 18.42 0.44 17.62
C GLY A 286 16.99 0.60 17.16
N VAL A 287 16.13 1.12 18.03
CA VAL A 287 14.69 1.33 17.79
C VAL A 287 14.31 2.74 18.23
N VAL A 288 13.50 3.42 17.43
CA VAL A 288 12.89 4.71 17.76
C VAL A 288 11.47 4.46 18.25
N ASP A 289 11.16 4.98 19.45
CA ASP A 289 9.81 4.93 20.02
C ASP A 289 8.98 6.10 19.47
N PRO A 290 7.73 5.90 19.02
CA PRO A 290 6.88 6.99 18.57
C PRO A 290 6.64 8.10 19.59
N PHE A 291 6.70 7.76 20.88
CA PHE A 291 6.47 8.68 21.98
C PHE A 291 7.73 9.48 22.41
N ASP A 292 8.88 9.24 21.78
CA ASP A 292 10.07 10.07 21.96
C ASP A 292 9.76 11.52 21.53
N GLU A 293 10.32 12.51 22.27
CA GLU A 293 10.05 13.92 22.02
C GLU A 293 10.69 14.43 20.71
N GLY A 294 11.84 13.84 20.32
CA GLY A 294 12.57 14.24 19.13
C GLY A 294 11.84 13.84 17.85
N PHE A 295 11.75 14.78 16.90
CA PHE A 295 11.17 14.51 15.59
C PHE A 295 12.06 13.59 14.75
N SER A 296 11.47 12.56 14.19
CA SER A 296 12.07 11.76 13.12
C SER A 296 11.03 11.28 12.12
N ALA A 297 11.43 11.21 10.84
CA ALA A 297 10.59 10.77 9.75
C ALA A 297 11.44 10.12 8.65
N PHE A 298 10.81 9.30 7.80
CA PHE A 298 11.45 8.79 6.59
C PHE A 298 10.59 9.01 5.36
N VAL A 299 11.25 9.18 4.21
CA VAL A 299 10.61 9.32 2.90
C VAL A 299 10.26 7.93 2.36
N PHE A 300 8.98 7.63 2.17
CA PHE A 300 8.57 6.34 1.60
C PHE A 300 8.06 6.44 0.17
N LYS A 301 7.71 7.66 -0.27
CA LYS A 301 7.17 7.92 -1.60
C LYS A 301 7.56 9.30 -2.09
N ILE A 302 7.87 9.40 -3.38
CA ILE A 302 8.05 10.67 -4.09
C ILE A 302 7.10 10.68 -5.27
N GLN A 303 6.45 11.81 -5.52
CA GLN A 303 5.53 11.97 -6.62
C GLN A 303 5.65 13.33 -7.27
N ALA A 304 5.82 13.35 -8.59
CA ALA A 304 5.89 14.57 -9.38
C ALA A 304 4.59 14.79 -10.19
N ASN A 305 4.37 16.04 -10.60
CA ASN A 305 3.31 16.45 -11.52
C ASN A 305 1.88 16.06 -11.08
N MET A 306 1.61 16.03 -9.78
CA MET A 306 0.26 15.77 -9.26
C MET A 306 -0.75 16.82 -9.72
N ASN A 307 -0.30 18.06 -9.95
CA ASN A 307 -1.09 19.13 -10.54
C ASN A 307 -0.59 19.42 -11.97
N LYS A 308 -1.45 19.26 -12.97
CA LYS A 308 -1.14 19.53 -14.38
C LYS A 308 -0.67 20.97 -14.65
N ASN A 309 -1.11 21.91 -13.83
CA ASN A 309 -0.80 23.34 -13.95
C ASN A 309 0.48 23.75 -13.21
N HIS A 310 0.93 22.95 -12.27
CA HIS A 310 2.15 23.20 -11.48
C HIS A 310 3.02 21.95 -11.54
N ARG A 311 4.25 22.13 -12.02
CA ARG A 311 5.26 21.05 -12.01
C ARG A 311 5.82 20.88 -10.61
N ASP A 312 4.98 20.43 -9.70
CA ASP A 312 5.31 20.16 -8.31
C ASP A 312 5.92 18.75 -8.16
N ARG A 313 6.82 18.61 -7.21
CA ARG A 313 7.33 17.34 -6.74
C ARG A 313 7.15 17.32 -5.23
N ILE A 314 6.54 16.25 -4.73
CA ILE A 314 6.19 16.08 -3.32
C ILE A 314 6.89 14.83 -2.81
N ALA A 315 7.60 14.97 -1.69
CA ALA A 315 8.09 13.84 -0.91
C ALA A 315 7.10 13.54 0.23
N PHE A 316 6.62 12.32 0.29
CA PHE A 316 5.75 11.84 1.36
C PHE A 316 6.60 11.22 2.45
N MET A 317 6.45 11.76 3.66
CA MET A 317 7.19 11.36 4.84
C MET A 317 6.27 10.76 5.89
N ARG A 318 6.65 9.61 6.42
CA ARG A 318 6.05 9.02 7.61
C ARG A 318 6.76 9.55 8.85
N ILE A 319 6.06 10.21 9.76
CA ILE A 319 6.61 10.65 11.04
C ILE A 319 6.68 9.45 11.99
N CYS A 320 7.87 9.15 12.47
CA CYS A 320 8.15 7.99 13.31
C CYS A 320 8.22 8.30 14.78
N SER A 321 8.65 9.52 15.16
CA SER A 321 8.68 9.98 16.55
C SER A 321 8.43 11.47 16.66
N GLY A 322 7.97 11.90 17.81
CA GLY A 322 7.85 13.29 18.21
C GLY A 322 6.82 14.10 17.41
N LYS A 323 7.15 15.36 17.23
CA LYS A 323 6.28 16.36 16.61
C LYS A 323 7.02 17.13 15.52
N PHE A 324 6.47 17.12 14.32
CA PHE A 324 6.85 18.05 13.26
C PHE A 324 6.31 19.46 13.57
N GLN A 325 7.13 20.45 13.31
CA GLN A 325 6.76 21.87 13.43
C GLN A 325 7.24 22.63 12.20
N LYS A 326 6.34 23.36 11.54
CA LYS A 326 6.66 24.19 10.39
C LYS A 326 7.73 25.23 10.73
N ASP A 327 8.50 25.64 9.73
CA ASP A 327 9.59 26.63 9.82
C ASP A 327 10.77 26.21 10.74
N THR A 328 10.79 24.99 11.24
CA THR A 328 11.90 24.43 12.03
C THR A 328 12.96 23.84 11.10
N GLU A 329 14.23 23.91 11.52
CA GLU A 329 15.33 23.25 10.83
C GLU A 329 15.46 21.80 11.27
N TYR A 330 15.53 20.91 10.30
CA TYR A 330 15.75 19.48 10.47
C TYR A 330 17.04 19.03 9.78
N LEU A 331 17.56 17.89 10.15
CA LEU A 331 18.71 17.25 9.52
C LEU A 331 18.22 16.26 8.44
N HIS A 332 18.63 16.45 7.20
CA HIS A 332 18.58 15.42 6.16
C HIS A 332 19.82 14.52 6.36
N VAL A 333 19.60 13.31 6.86
CA VAL A 333 20.68 12.49 7.43
C VAL A 333 21.66 12.03 6.35
N GLN A 334 21.15 11.52 5.22
CA GLN A 334 21.97 10.99 4.12
C GLN A 334 22.88 12.06 3.50
N GLU A 335 22.40 13.30 3.41
CA GLU A 335 23.18 14.42 2.89
C GLU A 335 24.01 15.16 3.97
N GLY A 336 23.75 14.90 5.25
CA GLY A 336 24.37 15.61 6.37
C GLY A 336 24.05 17.11 6.42
N LYS A 337 22.94 17.53 5.78
CA LYS A 337 22.57 18.95 5.64
C LYS A 337 21.37 19.32 6.48
N ARG A 338 21.38 20.53 7.04
CA ARG A 338 20.20 21.11 7.66
C ARG A 338 19.29 21.69 6.59
N ILE A 339 18.02 21.39 6.69
CA ILE A 339 16.98 21.80 5.75
C ILE A 339 15.73 22.29 6.48
N LYS A 340 14.95 23.15 5.82
CA LYS A 340 13.58 23.45 6.22
C LYS A 340 12.63 22.72 5.26
N LEU A 341 11.66 22.02 5.82
CA LEU A 341 10.64 21.34 5.02
C LEU A 341 9.64 22.38 4.48
N ALA A 342 9.65 22.57 3.17
CA ALA A 342 8.86 23.59 2.50
C ALA A 342 7.43 23.11 2.23
N GLN A 343 6.45 24.00 2.42
CA GLN A 343 5.03 23.76 2.12
C GLN A 343 4.53 22.40 2.66
N PRO A 344 4.68 22.15 3.98
CA PRO A 344 4.19 20.91 4.56
C PRO A 344 2.67 20.84 4.44
N GLN A 345 2.15 19.76 3.92
CA GLN A 345 0.73 19.60 3.62
C GLN A 345 0.24 18.21 4.03
N GLN A 346 -1.00 18.17 4.44
CA GLN A 346 -1.77 16.94 4.62
C GLN A 346 -2.71 16.73 3.43
N MET A 347 -2.98 15.47 3.14
CA MET A 347 -3.88 15.07 2.08
C MET A 347 -5.26 14.79 2.68
N MET A 348 -6.13 15.77 2.64
CA MET A 348 -7.53 15.67 3.11
C MET A 348 -8.43 15.31 1.92
N ALA A 349 -8.59 14.01 1.64
CA ALA A 349 -9.37 13.52 0.50
C ALA A 349 -8.96 14.18 -0.84
N GLU A 350 -9.79 15.09 -1.37
CA GLU A 350 -9.52 15.82 -2.62
C GLU A 350 -8.68 17.09 -2.41
N ASN A 351 -8.55 17.57 -1.17
CA ASN A 351 -7.92 18.83 -0.84
C ASN A 351 -6.54 18.64 -0.19
N ARG A 352 -5.66 19.60 -0.42
CA ARG A 352 -4.37 19.71 0.24
C ARG A 352 -4.42 20.88 1.19
N GLU A 353 -4.11 20.64 2.46
CA GLU A 353 -4.07 21.69 3.46
C GLU A 353 -2.64 21.87 3.97
N ILE A 354 -2.18 23.12 4.03
CA ILE A 354 -0.90 23.45 4.65
C ILE A 354 -1.06 23.29 6.16
N ILE A 355 -0.13 22.57 6.78
CA ILE A 355 -0.14 22.27 8.19
C ILE A 355 0.97 23.02 8.93
N GLU A 356 0.69 23.38 10.17
CA GLU A 356 1.68 23.97 11.08
C GLU A 356 2.41 22.90 11.91
N GLU A 357 1.72 21.80 12.22
CA GLU A 357 2.23 20.71 13.05
C GLU A 357 1.67 19.36 12.65
N ALA A 358 2.44 18.30 12.91
CA ALA A 358 2.03 16.90 12.76
C ALA A 358 2.79 16.03 13.75
N TYR A 359 2.31 14.83 14.01
CA TYR A 359 2.81 13.98 15.10
C TYR A 359 3.21 12.60 14.59
N ALA A 360 3.96 11.86 15.40
CA ALA A 360 4.27 10.47 15.09
C ALA A 360 2.98 9.70 14.74
N GLY A 361 3.01 9.00 13.64
CA GLY A 361 1.84 8.37 13.05
C GLY A 361 1.32 9.08 11.80
N ASP A 362 1.46 10.40 11.71
CA ASP A 362 1.01 11.15 10.53
C ASP A 362 1.91 10.93 9.31
N ILE A 363 1.31 11.17 8.17
CA ILE A 363 2.01 11.28 6.89
C ILE A 363 1.87 12.71 6.40
N ILE A 364 3.00 13.31 6.08
CA ILE A 364 3.06 14.67 5.53
C ILE A 364 3.66 14.63 4.12
N GLY A 365 3.12 15.44 3.23
CA GLY A 365 3.74 15.76 1.95
C GLY A 365 4.52 17.06 2.05
N VAL A 366 5.75 17.09 1.59
CA VAL A 366 6.57 18.31 1.55
C VAL A 366 7.01 18.58 0.13
N PHE A 367 7.08 19.86 -0.25
CA PHE A 367 7.64 20.23 -1.54
C PHE A 367 9.11 19.77 -1.62
N ASP A 368 9.44 19.06 -2.68
CA ASP A 368 10.77 18.52 -2.92
C ASP A 368 11.43 19.22 -4.13
N PRO A 369 12.45 20.03 -3.93
CA PRO A 369 13.21 20.62 -5.03
C PRO A 369 14.10 19.61 -5.78
N GLY A 370 14.03 18.31 -5.46
CA GLY A 370 14.84 17.24 -6.03
C GLY A 370 15.97 16.79 -5.12
N ILE A 371 15.87 17.03 -3.82
CA ILE A 371 16.90 16.66 -2.85
C ILE A 371 16.62 15.33 -2.14
N PHE A 372 15.37 14.86 -2.13
CA PHE A 372 15.00 13.63 -1.44
C PHE A 372 15.06 12.41 -2.35
N SER A 373 15.44 11.31 -1.73
CA SER A 373 15.32 9.94 -2.27
C SER A 373 14.41 9.11 -1.37
N ILE A 374 13.82 8.05 -1.93
CA ILE A 374 13.04 7.07 -1.16
C ILE A 374 13.97 6.37 -0.17
N GLY A 375 13.56 6.30 1.10
CA GLY A 375 14.36 5.77 2.20
C GLY A 375 15.13 6.84 3.01
N ASP A 376 15.17 8.09 2.55
CA ASP A 376 15.87 9.15 3.27
C ASP A 376 15.25 9.40 4.64
N THR A 377 16.12 9.67 5.61
CA THR A 377 15.75 10.01 6.98
C THR A 377 15.85 11.52 7.20
N VAL A 378 14.85 12.09 7.84
CA VAL A 378 14.83 13.47 8.30
C VAL A 378 14.54 13.46 9.79
N CYS A 379 15.37 14.12 10.59
CA CYS A 379 15.21 14.16 12.04
C CYS A 379 15.67 15.47 12.66
N ASP A 380 15.42 15.65 13.95
CA ASP A 380 16.00 16.75 14.71
C ASP A 380 17.54 16.73 14.62
N PRO A 381 18.20 17.90 14.46
CA PRO A 381 19.65 17.96 14.26
C PRO A 381 20.49 17.37 15.42
N LYS A 382 19.88 17.17 16.57
CA LYS A 382 20.52 16.58 17.77
C LYS A 382 20.41 15.07 17.80
N MET A 383 19.49 14.49 17.01
CA MET A 383 19.31 13.04 16.92
C MET A 383 20.32 12.45 15.95
N LYS A 384 20.83 11.25 16.29
CA LYS A 384 21.64 10.42 15.41
C LYS A 384 20.82 9.20 15.02
N VAL A 385 19.82 9.40 14.17
CA VAL A 385 18.89 8.35 13.75
C VAL A 385 18.99 8.21 12.24
N GLN A 386 19.15 6.99 11.77
CA GLN A 386 19.01 6.62 10.37
C GLN A 386 18.14 5.38 10.28
N PHE A 387 16.99 5.51 9.63
CA PHE A 387 16.12 4.36 9.40
C PHE A 387 16.74 3.41 8.37
N GLU A 388 16.41 2.13 8.51
CA GLU A 388 16.77 1.13 7.50
C GLU A 388 16.18 1.55 6.14
N GLY A 389 16.98 1.45 5.08
CA GLY A 389 16.54 1.78 3.73
C GLY A 389 15.38 0.88 3.26
N ILE A 390 14.58 1.41 2.34
CA ILE A 390 13.51 0.64 1.73
C ILE A 390 14.12 -0.18 0.58
N PRO A 391 14.02 -1.53 0.62
CA PRO A 391 14.56 -2.36 -0.43
C PRO A 391 13.91 -2.06 -1.79
N THR A 392 14.71 -2.08 -2.85
CA THR A 392 14.25 -1.96 -4.22
C THR A 392 14.14 -3.36 -4.83
N PHE A 393 13.03 -3.68 -5.48
CA PHE A 393 12.86 -4.97 -6.15
C PHE A 393 13.73 -5.04 -7.41
N ALA A 394 14.31 -6.21 -7.67
CA ALA A 394 14.99 -6.46 -8.91
C ALA A 394 13.98 -6.45 -10.07
N PRO A 395 14.22 -5.70 -11.16
CA PRO A 395 13.38 -5.75 -12.35
C PRO A 395 13.38 -7.15 -12.99
N GLU A 396 12.23 -7.52 -13.53
CA GLU A 396 12.02 -8.80 -14.24
C GLU A 396 11.85 -8.59 -15.75
N HIS A 397 11.58 -7.36 -16.19
CA HIS A 397 11.40 -7.01 -17.60
C HIS A 397 12.26 -5.82 -17.98
N PHE A 398 12.87 -5.87 -19.15
CA PHE A 398 13.79 -4.85 -19.63
C PHE A 398 13.46 -4.41 -21.04
N ALA A 399 13.57 -3.10 -21.31
CA ALA A 399 13.42 -2.54 -22.64
C ALA A 399 14.41 -1.39 -22.87
N ALA A 400 14.90 -1.27 -24.08
CA ALA A 400 15.61 -0.08 -24.52
C ALA A 400 14.59 0.99 -24.91
N ILE A 401 14.75 2.18 -24.35
CA ILE A 401 13.87 3.33 -24.53
C ILE A 401 14.67 4.49 -25.12
N GLU A 402 14.15 5.06 -26.20
CA GLU A 402 14.71 6.24 -26.85
C GLU A 402 13.61 7.22 -27.26
N GLN A 403 13.91 8.52 -27.29
CA GLN A 403 12.97 9.52 -27.82
C GLN A 403 12.86 9.42 -29.35
N VAL A 404 11.66 9.62 -29.88
CA VAL A 404 11.42 9.66 -31.34
C VAL A 404 11.96 10.97 -31.93
N ASP A 405 11.71 12.10 -31.23
CA ASP A 405 12.16 13.43 -31.65
C ASP A 405 13.41 13.85 -30.87
N THR A 406 14.52 13.97 -31.57
CA THR A 406 15.82 14.38 -30.99
C THR A 406 15.80 15.79 -30.39
N LEU A 407 14.92 16.68 -30.85
CA LEU A 407 14.77 18.03 -30.29
C LEU A 407 14.19 18.00 -28.86
N LYS A 408 13.53 16.92 -28.50
CA LYS A 408 12.93 16.73 -27.17
C LYS A 408 13.85 16.02 -26.16
N ARG A 409 15.15 15.88 -26.46
CA ARG A 409 16.13 15.21 -25.59
C ARG A 409 16.11 15.72 -24.16
N LYS A 410 16.08 17.04 -23.94
CA LYS A 410 16.06 17.61 -22.58
C LYS A 410 14.81 17.20 -21.80
N GLN A 411 13.65 17.22 -22.46
CA GLN A 411 12.37 16.80 -21.86
C GLN A 411 12.37 15.30 -21.58
N PHE A 412 12.93 14.48 -22.48
CA PHE A 412 13.07 13.04 -22.30
C PHE A 412 13.92 12.72 -21.07
N VAL A 413 15.15 13.25 -21.01
CA VAL A 413 16.06 13.02 -19.87
C VAL A 413 15.43 13.46 -18.56
N LYS A 414 14.80 14.65 -18.55
CA LYS A 414 14.09 15.14 -17.36
C LYS A 414 12.95 14.21 -16.96
N GLY A 415 12.09 13.85 -17.89
CA GLY A 415 10.90 13.03 -17.62
C GLY A 415 11.26 11.64 -17.11
N ILE A 416 12.16 10.95 -17.82
CA ILE A 416 12.52 9.59 -17.45
C ILE A 416 13.25 9.53 -16.10
N THR A 417 14.12 10.53 -15.83
CA THR A 417 14.83 10.62 -14.54
C THR A 417 13.85 10.89 -13.38
N GLN A 418 12.89 11.80 -13.56
CA GLN A 418 11.89 12.06 -12.53
C GLN A 418 11.02 10.82 -12.23
N ILE A 419 10.55 10.12 -13.27
CA ILE A 419 9.77 8.89 -13.11
C ILE A 419 10.57 7.79 -12.41
N ALA A 420 11.88 7.69 -12.69
CA ALA A 420 12.77 6.77 -11.98
C ALA A 420 12.97 7.16 -10.50
N GLN A 421 13.09 8.45 -10.21
CA GLN A 421 13.22 8.94 -8.82
C GLN A 421 11.95 8.72 -8.00
N GLU A 422 10.78 8.63 -8.64
CA GLU A 422 9.53 8.20 -8.00
C GLU A 422 9.52 6.68 -7.72
N GLY A 423 10.51 5.95 -8.24
CA GLY A 423 10.61 4.50 -8.10
C GLY A 423 9.65 3.71 -9.00
N ALA A 424 9.01 4.36 -9.98
CA ALA A 424 8.10 3.67 -10.91
C ALA A 424 8.84 2.79 -11.91
N ILE A 425 10.11 3.11 -12.20
CA ILE A 425 11.02 2.40 -13.11
C ILE A 425 12.43 2.45 -12.58
N GLN A 426 13.30 1.57 -13.07
CA GLN A 426 14.74 1.66 -12.87
C GLN A 426 15.43 1.94 -14.21
N ILE A 427 16.46 2.80 -14.19
CA ILE A 427 17.19 3.20 -15.39
C ILE A 427 18.61 2.66 -15.32
N PHE A 428 19.04 2.10 -16.44
CA PHE A 428 20.40 1.64 -16.65
C PHE A 428 20.95 2.21 -17.96
N THR A 429 22.24 2.50 -17.96
CA THR A 429 22.97 2.98 -19.13
C THR A 429 24.08 2.02 -19.49
N GLU A 430 24.46 1.96 -20.76
CA GLU A 430 25.69 1.30 -21.16
C GLU A 430 26.89 2.13 -20.67
N PRO A 431 27.97 1.50 -20.22
CA PRO A 431 29.14 2.21 -19.76
C PRO A 431 29.70 3.17 -20.81
N GLY A 432 29.78 4.45 -20.46
CA GLY A 432 30.17 5.53 -21.40
C GLY A 432 29.06 5.94 -22.38
N GLY A 433 27.87 5.37 -22.27
CA GLY A 433 26.70 5.78 -23.03
C GLY A 433 26.03 7.03 -22.46
N GLY A 434 25.29 7.73 -23.30
CA GLY A 434 24.49 8.90 -22.88
C GLY A 434 23.06 8.50 -22.50
N MET A 435 22.31 9.50 -22.05
CA MET A 435 20.89 9.36 -21.69
C MET A 435 19.92 9.44 -22.90
N GLU A 436 20.43 9.39 -24.13
CA GLU A 436 19.59 9.40 -25.34
C GLU A 436 18.87 8.08 -25.56
N ARG A 437 19.53 7.01 -25.17
CA ARG A 437 19.01 5.65 -25.19
C ARG A 437 19.35 4.98 -23.88
N VAL A 438 18.33 4.65 -23.13
CA VAL A 438 18.49 4.03 -21.81
C VAL A 438 17.84 2.65 -21.80
N ILE A 439 18.32 1.78 -20.92
CA ILE A 439 17.64 0.54 -20.59
C ILE A 439 16.76 0.82 -19.39
N VAL A 440 15.48 0.51 -19.51
CA VAL A 440 14.52 0.61 -18.43
C VAL A 440 14.20 -0.79 -17.93
N GLY A 441 14.31 -0.97 -16.63
CA GLY A 441 13.89 -2.18 -15.92
C GLY A 441 12.62 -1.91 -15.12
N VAL A 442 11.67 -2.86 -15.15
CA VAL A 442 10.41 -2.82 -14.43
C VAL A 442 10.08 -4.19 -13.85
N VAL A 443 9.26 -4.22 -12.78
CA VAL A 443 8.77 -5.45 -12.16
C VAL A 443 7.66 -6.09 -13.00
N GLY A 444 6.80 -5.25 -13.62
CA GLY A 444 5.71 -5.72 -14.46
C GLY A 444 5.53 -4.90 -15.74
N VAL A 445 5.02 -5.54 -16.77
CA VAL A 445 4.94 -4.96 -18.14
C VAL A 445 4.05 -3.74 -18.26
N LEU A 446 3.02 -3.61 -17.40
CA LEU A 446 2.14 -2.43 -17.41
C LEU A 446 2.88 -1.14 -17.02
N GLN A 447 3.99 -1.23 -16.27
CA GLN A 447 4.79 -0.07 -15.94
C GLN A 447 5.40 0.60 -17.19
N PHE A 448 5.68 -0.15 -18.26
CA PHE A 448 6.10 0.44 -19.53
C PHE A 448 4.99 1.26 -20.19
N GLU A 449 3.74 0.80 -20.14
CA GLU A 449 2.61 1.54 -20.68
C GLU A 449 2.37 2.84 -19.89
N VAL A 450 2.51 2.78 -18.57
CA VAL A 450 2.43 3.96 -17.70
C VAL A 450 3.57 4.93 -18.01
N LEU A 451 4.79 4.43 -18.20
CA LEU A 451 5.95 5.24 -18.60
C LEU A 451 5.69 5.98 -19.93
N GLU A 452 5.24 5.27 -20.96
CA GLU A 452 4.92 5.84 -22.27
C GLU A 452 3.82 6.90 -22.17
N TYR A 453 2.74 6.59 -21.46
CA TYR A 453 1.65 7.52 -21.20
C TYR A 453 2.13 8.79 -20.50
N ARG A 454 2.93 8.67 -19.43
CA ARG A 454 3.42 9.80 -18.66
C ARG A 454 4.41 10.65 -19.45
N LEU A 455 5.36 10.05 -20.16
CA LEU A 455 6.30 10.78 -21.00
C LEU A 455 5.58 11.60 -22.08
N LYS A 456 4.54 11.02 -22.70
CA LYS A 456 3.73 11.70 -23.70
C LYS A 456 2.90 12.84 -23.12
N ASN A 457 2.15 12.59 -22.05
CA ASN A 457 1.15 13.53 -21.54
C ASN A 457 1.69 14.57 -20.55
N GLU A 458 2.74 14.24 -19.78
CA GLU A 458 3.34 15.15 -18.80
C GLU A 458 4.54 15.92 -19.36
N TYR A 459 5.32 15.28 -20.23
CA TYR A 459 6.57 15.85 -20.76
C TYR A 459 6.50 16.15 -22.26
N GLY A 460 5.46 15.71 -22.94
CA GLY A 460 5.27 15.91 -24.41
C GLY A 460 6.28 15.15 -25.27
N VAL A 461 6.76 13.99 -24.78
CA VAL A 461 7.78 13.17 -25.44
C VAL A 461 7.19 11.86 -25.89
N GLU A 462 7.29 11.57 -27.18
CA GLU A 462 7.03 10.24 -27.73
C GLU A 462 8.30 9.41 -27.73
N ILE A 463 8.16 8.14 -27.35
CA ILE A 463 9.28 7.22 -27.22
C ILE A 463 9.13 6.02 -28.16
N ARG A 464 10.28 5.41 -28.50
CA ARG A 464 10.36 4.09 -29.10
C ARG A 464 10.83 3.11 -28.05
N ARG A 465 10.08 2.04 -27.87
CA ARG A 465 10.40 0.93 -26.96
C ARG A 465 10.85 -0.28 -27.77
N SER A 466 11.91 -0.93 -27.33
CA SER A 466 12.41 -2.19 -27.88
C SER A 466 12.68 -3.14 -26.72
N ASP A 467 11.86 -4.19 -26.58
CA ASP A 467 11.99 -5.16 -25.50
C ASP A 467 13.32 -5.92 -25.61
N LEU A 468 13.93 -6.19 -24.46
CA LEU A 468 15.22 -6.87 -24.36
C LEU A 468 15.04 -8.27 -23.73
N PRO A 469 15.84 -9.26 -24.15
CA PRO A 469 15.66 -10.65 -23.73
C PRO A 469 16.32 -10.95 -22.36
N TYR A 470 16.29 -10.00 -21.43
CA TYR A 470 16.82 -10.17 -20.09
C TYR A 470 15.69 -10.39 -19.08
N GLY A 471 15.89 -11.30 -18.13
CA GLY A 471 14.96 -11.57 -17.05
C GLY A 471 15.58 -11.40 -15.65
N TYR A 472 16.91 -11.22 -15.60
CA TYR A 472 17.63 -11.13 -14.34
C TYR A 472 18.64 -10.00 -14.33
N ILE A 473 18.80 -9.38 -13.15
CA ILE A 473 19.80 -8.37 -12.90
C ILE A 473 20.57 -8.71 -11.62
N ARG A 474 21.88 -8.43 -11.60
CA ARG A 474 22.74 -8.63 -10.43
C ARG A 474 23.73 -7.47 -10.30
N TRP A 475 23.91 -6.98 -9.08
CA TRP A 475 24.93 -5.99 -8.73
C TRP A 475 26.27 -6.66 -8.57
N ILE A 476 27.32 -6.02 -9.09
CA ILE A 476 28.70 -6.48 -8.91
C ILE A 476 29.19 -5.98 -7.55
N ALA A 477 29.27 -6.88 -6.56
CA ALA A 477 29.69 -6.56 -5.21
C ALA A 477 31.22 -6.64 -5.00
N SER A 478 31.96 -7.16 -5.96
CA SER A 478 33.43 -7.26 -5.92
C SER A 478 34.04 -5.90 -6.26
N ARG A 479 34.71 -5.25 -5.29
CA ARG A 479 35.30 -3.90 -5.46
C ARG A 479 36.39 -3.84 -6.53
N ASP A 480 37.16 -4.94 -6.72
CA ASP A 480 38.30 -5.01 -7.62
C ASP A 480 37.96 -5.65 -8.98
N ALA A 481 36.69 -5.97 -9.21
CA ALA A 481 36.28 -6.61 -10.46
C ALA A 481 36.15 -5.55 -11.57
N ASP A 482 36.99 -5.64 -12.61
CA ASP A 482 36.84 -4.83 -13.84
C ASP A 482 35.84 -5.51 -14.78
N PRO A 483 34.65 -4.96 -14.97
CA PRO A 483 33.64 -5.54 -15.85
C PRO A 483 34.11 -5.71 -17.30
N LYS A 484 35.10 -4.91 -17.75
CA LYS A 484 35.68 -5.01 -19.10
C LYS A 484 36.56 -6.25 -19.28
N ALA A 485 37.16 -6.72 -18.20
CA ALA A 485 38.01 -7.91 -18.20
C ALA A 485 37.22 -9.22 -17.96
N MET A 486 35.92 -9.13 -17.65
CA MET A 486 35.10 -10.30 -17.38
C MET A 486 34.83 -11.13 -18.62
N THR A 487 34.88 -12.43 -18.46
CA THR A 487 34.38 -13.39 -19.45
C THR A 487 32.87 -13.53 -19.28
N LEU A 488 32.12 -13.01 -20.25
CA LEU A 488 30.64 -13.00 -20.22
C LEU A 488 30.10 -13.68 -21.50
N THR A 489 28.91 -14.24 -21.40
CA THR A 489 28.18 -14.77 -22.58
C THR A 489 27.62 -13.63 -23.42
N SER A 490 27.29 -13.89 -24.69
CA SER A 490 26.62 -12.93 -25.58
C SER A 490 25.27 -12.44 -25.02
N ASP A 491 24.63 -13.25 -24.17
CA ASP A 491 23.32 -12.99 -23.58
C ASP A 491 23.42 -12.38 -22.17
N THR A 492 24.60 -11.82 -21.88
CA THR A 492 24.88 -11.06 -20.65
C THR A 492 25.33 -9.65 -21.02
N LYS A 493 24.78 -8.65 -20.37
CA LYS A 493 25.09 -7.26 -20.66
C LYS A 493 25.53 -6.51 -19.41
N TRP A 494 26.69 -5.85 -19.51
CA TRP A 494 27.15 -4.93 -18.48
C TRP A 494 26.46 -3.57 -18.63
N VAL A 495 25.90 -3.06 -17.53
CA VAL A 495 25.23 -1.77 -17.43
C VAL A 495 25.61 -1.04 -16.15
N GLN A 496 25.28 0.23 -16.07
CA GLN A 496 25.44 1.06 -14.88
C GLN A 496 24.09 1.68 -14.48
N ASP A 497 23.81 1.75 -13.18
CA ASP A 497 22.67 2.51 -12.68
C ASP A 497 22.95 4.02 -12.65
N LEU A 498 21.96 4.83 -12.22
CA LEU A 498 22.12 6.30 -12.13
C LEU A 498 23.16 6.75 -11.09
N LYS A 499 23.57 5.90 -10.16
CA LYS A 499 24.61 6.16 -9.16
C LYS A 499 26.01 5.74 -9.65
N GLY A 500 26.08 5.09 -10.81
CA GLY A 500 27.33 4.60 -11.40
C GLY A 500 27.75 3.21 -10.91
N ASN A 501 26.88 2.50 -10.18
CA ASN A 501 27.16 1.13 -9.78
C ASN A 501 27.14 0.21 -11.01
N ASN A 502 28.04 -0.77 -11.03
CA ASN A 502 28.13 -1.75 -12.11
C ASN A 502 27.19 -2.94 -11.86
N LEU A 503 26.45 -3.31 -12.90
CA LEU A 503 25.48 -4.41 -12.86
C LEU A 503 25.60 -5.25 -14.14
N LEU A 504 25.13 -6.50 -14.03
CA LEU A 504 24.98 -7.40 -15.16
C LEU A 504 23.52 -7.79 -15.36
N LEU A 505 23.05 -7.66 -16.59
CA LEU A 505 21.77 -8.19 -17.06
C LEU A 505 22.00 -9.57 -17.66
N PHE A 506 21.15 -10.55 -17.32
CA PHE A 506 21.24 -11.92 -17.77
C PHE A 506 19.92 -12.39 -18.39
N ALA A 507 20.00 -13.17 -19.46
CA ALA A 507 18.84 -13.78 -20.09
C ALA A 507 18.28 -14.97 -19.28
N SER A 508 19.13 -15.68 -18.53
CA SER A 508 18.73 -16.86 -17.76
C SER A 508 19.60 -17.04 -16.51
N GLU A 509 19.14 -17.86 -15.56
CA GLU A 509 19.93 -18.25 -14.38
C GLU A 509 21.21 -19.00 -14.74
N TRP A 510 21.19 -19.76 -15.84
CA TRP A 510 22.39 -20.44 -16.33
C TRP A 510 23.51 -19.44 -16.66
N ASN A 511 23.17 -18.28 -17.26
CA ASN A 511 24.16 -17.25 -17.56
C ASN A 511 24.78 -16.64 -16.28
N ILE A 512 24.02 -16.57 -15.18
CA ILE A 512 24.54 -16.13 -13.87
C ILE A 512 25.58 -17.13 -13.35
N GLN A 513 25.24 -18.42 -13.34
CA GLN A 513 26.14 -19.46 -12.87
C GLN A 513 27.41 -19.51 -13.73
N TRP A 514 27.26 -19.45 -15.04
CA TRP A 514 28.38 -19.43 -15.97
C TRP A 514 29.32 -18.25 -15.73
N ALA A 515 28.78 -17.05 -15.48
CA ALA A 515 29.57 -15.86 -15.17
C ALA A 515 30.36 -16.03 -13.85
N LEU A 516 29.76 -16.60 -12.82
CA LEU A 516 30.41 -16.86 -11.55
C LEU A 516 31.53 -17.90 -11.67
N GLU A 517 31.35 -18.95 -12.47
CA GLU A 517 32.37 -20.00 -12.69
C GLU A 517 33.58 -19.50 -13.51
N ARG A 518 33.38 -18.56 -14.44
CA ARG A 518 34.43 -18.11 -15.36
C ARG A 518 35.18 -16.87 -14.88
N ASN A 519 34.70 -16.22 -13.82
CA ASN A 519 35.34 -15.02 -13.28
C ASN A 519 35.67 -15.24 -11.80
N GLU A 520 36.88 -15.67 -11.52
CA GLU A 520 37.35 -15.92 -10.16
C GLU A 520 37.23 -14.65 -9.30
N GLY A 521 36.65 -14.77 -8.09
CA GLY A 521 36.43 -13.67 -7.17
C GLY A 521 35.23 -12.77 -7.49
N LEU A 522 34.48 -13.04 -8.57
CA LEU A 522 33.25 -12.32 -8.86
C LEU A 522 32.18 -12.62 -7.80
N ARG A 523 31.64 -11.57 -7.18
CA ARG A 523 30.50 -11.65 -6.28
C ARG A 523 29.33 -10.86 -6.85
N LEU A 524 28.20 -11.51 -6.97
CA LEU A 524 26.95 -10.91 -7.45
C LEU A 524 25.91 -10.91 -6.33
N THR A 525 25.15 -9.82 -6.22
CA THR A 525 24.04 -9.69 -5.25
C THR A 525 22.74 -9.34 -5.96
N GLU A 526 21.64 -9.78 -5.38
CA GLU A 526 20.28 -9.46 -5.88
C GLU A 526 19.82 -8.07 -5.49
N PHE A 527 20.44 -7.50 -4.45
CA PHE A 527 20.10 -6.20 -3.90
C PHE A 527 21.35 -5.34 -3.80
N ASN A 528 21.17 -4.05 -4.02
CA ASN A 528 22.20 -3.08 -3.65
C ASN A 528 22.28 -3.02 -2.13
N ARG A 529 23.35 -3.52 -1.54
CA ARG A 529 23.68 -3.32 -0.13
C ARG A 529 24.60 -2.11 -0.06
N GLU A 530 24.00 -0.94 0.03
CA GLU A 530 24.72 0.23 0.53
C GLU A 530 24.88 0.16 2.04
#